data_55599352b65e901305c3b8214686c576
#
_entry.id   55599352b65e901305c3b8214686c576
#
_cell.length_a   1.000
_cell.length_b   1.000
_cell.length_c   1.000
_cell.angle_alpha   90.00
_cell.angle_beta   90.00
_cell.angle_gamma   90.00
#
_symmetry.space_group_name_H-M   'P 1'
#
loop_
_entity.id
_entity.type
_entity.pdbx_description
1 polymer ?
#
loop_
_entity_poly.entity_id
_entity_poly.type
_entity_poly.pdbx_seq_one_letter_code
_entity_poly.pdbx_strand_id
1 'polypeptide(L)'
;RSARQAREMIEIRTFETREALMQETASRIADAIKDGISERGEAFVVLSGGGTPEPAYELLAAMPLDWPRVTFGLVDERFVPPTDVASNEALLRRTLAPALAAGAKLLPMYSNTVLEEAAASVDADYAGKAMDFALMGMGSDGHTASWFPQSPDLDSALKNTRTVIAATAPGAAG
;
A
#
# COMPACT_ATOMS: atom_id res chain seq x y z
N ARG A 1 -7.27 9.32 -27.80
CA ARG A 1 -8.09 8.19 -27.31
C ARG A 1 -9.03 8.73 -26.25
N SER A 2 -10.32 8.56 -26.45
CA SER A 2 -11.44 9.26 -25.82
C SER A 2 -11.57 8.97 -24.32
N ALA A 3 -11.96 9.99 -23.53
CA ALA A 3 -12.35 9.89 -22.11
C ALA A 3 -13.50 8.87 -21.86
N ARG A 4 -14.09 8.32 -22.91
CA ARG A 4 -15.12 7.27 -22.87
C ARG A 4 -14.52 5.87 -22.60
N GLN A 5 -13.23 5.62 -22.87
CA GLN A 5 -12.55 4.34 -22.61
C GLN A 5 -12.04 4.19 -21.18
N ALA A 6 -11.91 5.29 -20.42
CA ALA A 6 -11.50 5.26 -19.01
C ALA A 6 -12.66 4.95 -18.04
N ARG A 7 -13.89 4.80 -18.55
CA ARG A 7 -15.08 4.45 -17.75
C ARG A 7 -15.33 2.94 -17.68
N GLU A 8 -14.50 2.16 -18.32
CA GLU A 8 -14.57 0.71 -18.29
C GLU A 8 -13.77 0.21 -17.11
N MET A 9 -14.52 -0.44 -16.22
CA MET A 9 -14.07 -1.55 -15.38
C MET A 9 -13.77 -1.23 -13.91
N ILE A 10 -14.73 -0.65 -13.21
CA ILE A 10 -14.85 -0.97 -11.79
C ILE A 10 -15.50 -2.37 -11.73
N GLU A 11 -14.72 -3.38 -11.41
CA GLU A 11 -15.22 -4.70 -11.12
C GLU A 11 -15.59 -4.78 -9.64
N ILE A 12 -16.87 -5.02 -9.36
CA ILE A 12 -17.34 -5.25 -8.00
C ILE A 12 -17.41 -6.76 -7.77
N ARG A 13 -16.66 -7.24 -6.77
CA ARG A 13 -16.72 -8.63 -6.32
C ARG A 13 -17.21 -8.68 -4.89
N THR A 14 -18.17 -9.54 -4.63
CA THR A 14 -18.71 -9.82 -3.30
C THR A 14 -18.34 -11.23 -2.87
N PHE A 15 -18.11 -11.41 -1.58
CA PHE A 15 -17.73 -12.68 -0.98
C PHE A 15 -18.68 -13.02 0.15
N GLU A 16 -18.99 -14.29 0.31
CA GLU A 16 -19.88 -14.76 1.38
C GLU A 16 -19.26 -14.65 2.76
N THR A 17 -17.92 -14.75 2.85
CA THR A 17 -17.20 -14.67 4.11
C THR A 17 -15.98 -13.77 4.00
N ARG A 18 -15.52 -13.24 5.15
CA ARG A 18 -14.31 -12.47 5.24
C ARG A 18 -13.07 -13.31 4.87
N GLU A 19 -13.07 -14.57 5.25
CA GLU A 19 -11.99 -15.52 4.95
C GLU A 19 -11.82 -15.70 3.43
N ALA A 20 -12.92 -15.89 2.70
CA ALA A 20 -12.90 -16.00 1.25
C ALA A 20 -12.38 -14.71 0.59
N LEU A 21 -12.77 -13.54 1.11
CA LEU A 21 -12.23 -12.25 0.65
C LEU A 21 -10.72 -12.15 0.89
N MET A 22 -10.23 -12.55 2.07
CA MET A 22 -8.81 -12.46 2.41
C MET A 22 -7.97 -13.43 1.56
N GLN A 23 -8.47 -14.63 1.31
CA GLN A 23 -7.83 -15.61 0.44
C GLN A 23 -7.71 -15.09 -1.01
N GLU A 24 -8.80 -14.56 -1.55
CA GLU A 24 -8.79 -13.98 -2.91
C GLU A 24 -7.85 -12.77 -2.98
N THR A 25 -7.84 -11.91 -1.95
CA THR A 25 -6.95 -10.76 -1.89
C THR A 25 -5.48 -11.21 -1.91
N ALA A 26 -5.12 -12.18 -1.07
CA ALA A 26 -3.75 -12.74 -1.06
C ALA A 26 -3.36 -13.35 -2.41
N SER A 27 -4.28 -14.11 -3.03
CA SER A 27 -4.06 -14.72 -4.35
C SER A 27 -3.82 -13.67 -5.43
N ARG A 28 -4.62 -12.60 -5.47
CA ARG A 28 -4.44 -11.52 -6.45
C ARG A 28 -3.13 -10.76 -6.29
N ILE A 29 -2.71 -10.51 -5.05
CA ILE A 29 -1.41 -9.90 -4.80
C ILE A 29 -0.29 -10.84 -5.29
N ALA A 30 -0.40 -12.14 -4.99
CA ALA A 30 0.57 -13.13 -5.42
C ALA A 30 0.68 -13.25 -6.95
N ASP A 31 -0.46 -13.18 -7.65
CA ASP A 31 -0.47 -13.23 -9.11
C ASP A 31 0.15 -11.96 -9.71
N ALA A 32 -0.18 -10.78 -9.19
CA ALA A 32 0.45 -9.53 -9.61
C ALA A 32 1.98 -9.54 -9.37
N ILE A 33 2.44 -10.12 -8.25
CA ILE A 33 3.88 -10.32 -7.98
C ILE A 33 4.53 -11.21 -9.05
N LYS A 34 3.91 -12.35 -9.37
CA LYS A 34 4.43 -13.27 -10.41
C LYS A 34 4.50 -12.60 -11.78
N ASP A 35 3.44 -11.86 -12.13
CA ASP A 35 3.38 -11.13 -13.40
C ASP A 35 4.46 -10.06 -13.48
N GLY A 36 4.63 -9.24 -12.43
CA GLY A 36 5.70 -8.24 -12.34
C GLY A 36 7.10 -8.84 -12.47
N ILE A 37 7.36 -9.93 -11.75
CA ILE A 37 8.63 -10.65 -11.83
C ILE A 37 8.85 -11.23 -13.24
N SER A 38 7.81 -11.80 -13.86
CA SER A 38 7.90 -12.37 -15.22
C SER A 38 8.18 -11.29 -16.27
N GLU A 39 7.58 -10.12 -16.14
CA GLU A 39 7.67 -9.04 -17.12
C GLU A 39 8.95 -8.19 -16.97
N ARG A 40 9.35 -7.91 -15.71
CA ARG A 40 10.40 -6.93 -15.40
C ARG A 40 11.54 -7.46 -14.53
N GLY A 41 11.42 -8.70 -14.05
CA GLY A 41 12.41 -9.31 -13.16
C GLY A 41 12.25 -8.94 -11.68
N GLU A 42 11.31 -8.07 -11.35
CA GLU A 42 10.99 -7.63 -9.99
C GLU A 42 9.51 -7.25 -9.89
N ALA A 43 8.99 -7.17 -8.67
CA ALA A 43 7.65 -6.70 -8.39
C ALA A 43 7.65 -5.64 -7.29
N PHE A 44 6.79 -4.62 -7.44
CA PHE A 44 6.56 -3.58 -6.44
C PHE A 44 5.08 -3.52 -6.08
N VAL A 45 4.78 -3.80 -4.82
CA VAL A 45 3.42 -3.87 -4.28
C VAL A 45 3.27 -2.89 -3.13
N VAL A 46 2.24 -2.04 -3.16
CA VAL A 46 1.96 -1.09 -2.08
C VAL A 46 0.71 -1.50 -1.31
N LEU A 47 0.81 -1.47 0.01
CA LEU A 47 -0.18 -2.04 0.91
C LEU A 47 -0.66 -1.02 1.95
N SER A 48 -1.93 -1.09 2.31
CA SER A 48 -2.50 -0.27 3.38
C SER A 48 -2.27 -0.88 4.76
N GLY A 49 -2.31 -0.04 5.77
CA GLY A 49 -2.43 -0.48 7.15
C GLY A 49 -3.85 -0.91 7.54
N GLY A 50 -4.06 -1.04 8.85
CA GLY A 50 -5.34 -1.41 9.44
C GLY A 50 -5.54 -2.92 9.59
N GLY A 51 -6.37 -3.30 10.56
CA GLY A 51 -6.56 -4.72 10.91
C GLY A 51 -7.42 -5.52 9.92
N THR A 52 -8.07 -4.85 8.95
CA THR A 52 -8.91 -5.55 7.97
C THR A 52 -8.08 -6.42 7.03
N PRO A 53 -7.00 -5.94 6.39
CA PRO A 53 -6.23 -6.73 5.43
C PRO A 53 -5.18 -7.63 6.08
N GLU A 54 -4.92 -7.56 7.38
CA GLU A 54 -3.89 -8.36 8.06
C GLU A 54 -3.92 -9.86 7.69
N PRO A 55 -5.07 -10.56 7.74
CA PRO A 55 -5.10 -11.98 7.40
C PRO A 55 -4.68 -12.27 5.95
N ALA A 56 -4.95 -11.35 5.02
CA ALA A 56 -4.51 -11.51 3.63
C ALA A 56 -2.99 -11.40 3.50
N TYR A 57 -2.35 -10.53 4.29
CA TYR A 57 -0.89 -10.40 4.31
C TYR A 57 -0.21 -11.63 4.91
N GLU A 58 -0.78 -12.20 5.98
CA GLU A 58 -0.28 -13.43 6.58
C GLU A 58 -0.39 -14.63 5.62
N LEU A 59 -1.53 -14.74 4.91
CA LEU A 59 -1.71 -15.75 3.86
C LEU A 59 -0.72 -15.56 2.72
N LEU A 60 -0.54 -14.33 2.24
CA LEU A 60 0.42 -14.00 1.20
C LEU A 60 1.84 -14.39 1.59
N ALA A 61 2.28 -14.01 2.81
CA ALA A 61 3.63 -14.26 3.30
C ALA A 61 3.99 -15.75 3.43
N ALA A 62 2.97 -16.62 3.51
CA ALA A 62 3.14 -18.07 3.55
C ALA A 62 3.23 -18.71 2.14
N MET A 63 3.02 -17.95 1.07
CA MET A 63 3.05 -18.48 -0.29
C MET A 63 4.49 -18.65 -0.80
N PRO A 64 4.77 -19.66 -1.65
CA PRO A 64 6.09 -19.87 -2.24
C PRO A 64 6.31 -18.93 -3.43
N LEU A 65 6.76 -17.69 -3.15
CA LEU A 65 7.10 -16.68 -4.15
C LEU A 65 8.61 -16.41 -4.14
N ASP A 66 9.11 -15.79 -5.21
CA ASP A 66 10.52 -15.37 -5.33
C ASP A 66 10.73 -14.05 -4.56
N TRP A 67 10.71 -14.13 -3.24
CA TRP A 67 10.74 -13.01 -2.32
C TRP A 67 11.90 -12.03 -2.52
N PRO A 68 13.13 -12.47 -2.86
CA PRO A 68 14.24 -11.55 -3.14
C PRO A 68 13.97 -10.54 -4.27
N ARG A 69 12.99 -10.81 -5.11
CA ARG A 69 12.57 -9.93 -6.22
C ARG A 69 11.37 -9.06 -5.88
N VAL A 70 10.84 -9.15 -4.66
CA VAL A 70 9.64 -8.42 -4.22
C VAL A 70 10.03 -7.26 -3.34
N THR A 71 9.50 -6.09 -3.65
CA THR A 71 9.56 -4.91 -2.80
C THR A 71 8.13 -4.52 -2.39
N PHE A 72 7.90 -4.42 -1.10
CA PHE A 72 6.69 -3.86 -0.54
C PHE A 72 6.87 -2.37 -0.26
N GLY A 73 5.81 -1.60 -0.46
CA GLY A 73 5.69 -0.22 -0.03
C GLY A 73 4.38 -0.03 0.73
N LEU A 74 4.18 1.17 1.21
CA LEU A 74 2.98 1.61 1.90
C LEU A 74 2.14 2.50 0.98
N VAL A 75 0.81 2.46 1.05
CA VAL A 75 -0.05 3.43 0.37
C VAL A 75 -0.15 4.72 1.17
N ASP A 76 -0.03 4.63 2.49
CA ASP A 76 0.10 5.76 3.41
C ASP A 76 0.76 5.31 4.72
N GLU A 77 1.24 6.27 5.48
CA GLU A 77 1.78 6.05 6.81
C GLU A 77 1.39 7.20 7.74
N ARG A 78 1.25 6.88 9.03
CA ARG A 78 1.23 7.85 10.09
C ARG A 78 2.66 8.25 10.38
N PHE A 79 2.91 9.55 10.51
CA PHE A 79 4.28 10.03 10.74
C PHE A 79 4.72 9.80 12.19
N VAL A 80 4.82 8.52 12.54
CA VAL A 80 5.23 8.01 13.86
C VAL A 80 6.32 6.95 13.69
N PRO A 81 7.17 6.74 14.71
CA PRO A 81 8.18 5.67 14.66
C PRO A 81 7.56 4.28 14.44
N PRO A 82 8.27 3.35 13.78
CA PRO A 82 7.76 1.99 13.54
C PRO A 82 7.64 1.14 14.81
N THR A 83 7.96 1.70 15.99
CA THR A 83 7.67 1.12 17.31
C THR A 83 6.31 1.53 17.86
N ASP A 84 5.65 2.50 17.23
CA ASP A 84 4.32 2.95 17.61
C ASP A 84 3.25 2.00 17.07
N VAL A 85 2.20 1.78 17.85
CA VAL A 85 1.07 0.90 17.48
C VAL A 85 0.26 1.46 16.30
N ALA A 86 0.36 2.76 16.03
CA ALA A 86 -0.30 3.41 14.92
C ALA A 86 0.46 3.27 13.60
N SER A 87 1.72 2.78 13.61
CA SER A 87 2.52 2.63 12.40
C SER A 87 2.01 1.52 11.49
N ASN A 88 1.76 1.85 10.23
CA ASN A 88 1.45 0.88 9.18
C ASN A 88 2.69 0.02 8.84
N GLU A 89 3.89 0.59 8.92
CA GLU A 89 5.14 -0.16 8.75
C GLU A 89 5.27 -1.26 9.79
N ALA A 90 4.98 -0.97 11.07
CA ALA A 90 5.00 -1.97 12.14
C ALA A 90 4.07 -3.15 11.84
N LEU A 91 2.87 -2.85 11.33
CA LEU A 91 1.89 -3.86 10.92
C LEU A 91 2.44 -4.73 9.78
N LEU A 92 2.94 -4.12 8.71
CA LEU A 92 3.48 -4.86 7.57
C LEU A 92 4.70 -5.70 7.97
N ARG A 93 5.60 -5.18 8.79
CA ARG A 93 6.75 -5.96 9.28
C ARG A 93 6.34 -7.20 10.07
N ARG A 94 5.28 -7.10 10.84
CA ARG A 94 4.73 -8.23 11.61
C ARG A 94 4.05 -9.26 10.72
N THR A 95 3.15 -8.83 9.85
CA THR A 95 2.33 -9.73 9.02
C THR A 95 3.10 -10.35 7.86
N LEU A 96 4.07 -9.63 7.31
CA LEU A 96 4.94 -10.09 6.21
C LEU A 96 6.27 -10.67 6.69
N ALA A 97 6.45 -10.90 8.00
CA ALA A 97 7.71 -11.37 8.55
C ALA A 97 8.31 -12.60 7.83
N PRO A 98 7.56 -13.64 7.46
CA PRO A 98 8.10 -14.77 6.69
C PRO A 98 8.64 -14.37 5.32
N ALA A 99 7.94 -13.49 4.59
CA ALA A 99 8.36 -13.00 3.28
C ALA A 99 9.62 -12.13 3.38
N LEU A 100 9.69 -11.25 4.39
CA LEU A 100 10.87 -10.43 4.67
C LEU A 100 12.08 -11.27 5.04
N ALA A 101 11.88 -12.30 5.87
CA ALA A 101 12.94 -13.26 6.22
C ALA A 101 13.43 -14.07 5.00
N ALA A 102 12.56 -14.29 4.02
CA ALA A 102 12.89 -14.95 2.76
C ALA A 102 13.50 -14.01 1.70
N GLY A 103 13.72 -12.73 2.02
CA GLY A 103 14.46 -11.79 1.18
C GLY A 103 13.62 -10.68 0.54
N ALA A 104 12.32 -10.60 0.78
CA ALA A 104 11.51 -9.45 0.35
C ALA A 104 12.00 -8.17 1.04
N LYS A 105 11.82 -7.04 0.35
CA LYS A 105 12.17 -5.72 0.87
C LYS A 105 10.91 -4.96 1.29
N LEU A 106 11.05 -4.08 2.28
CA LEU A 106 10.02 -3.12 2.65
C LEU A 106 10.62 -1.71 2.61
N LEU A 107 10.03 -0.81 1.84
CA LEU A 107 10.38 0.60 1.79
C LEU A 107 9.61 1.34 2.89
N PRO A 108 10.27 1.87 3.91
CA PRO A 108 9.62 2.63 4.97
C PRO A 108 9.20 4.01 4.45
N MET A 109 8.16 4.58 5.05
CA MET A 109 7.80 5.99 4.83
C MET A 109 8.24 6.92 5.96
N TYR A 110 8.40 6.39 7.17
CA TYR A 110 8.87 7.17 8.31
C TYR A 110 10.40 7.27 8.31
N SER A 111 10.90 8.45 8.58
CA SER A 111 12.29 8.71 8.95
C SER A 111 12.35 9.72 10.10
N ASN A 112 13.45 9.74 10.84
CA ASN A 112 13.62 10.66 11.96
C ASN A 112 14.05 12.07 11.47
N THR A 113 13.27 12.63 10.54
CA THR A 113 13.44 13.98 9.98
C THR A 113 12.11 14.74 10.06
N VAL A 114 12.00 15.89 9.45
CA VAL A 114 10.70 16.57 9.31
C VAL A 114 9.86 15.91 8.20
N LEU A 115 8.54 16.03 8.34
CA LEU A 115 7.58 15.33 7.47
C LEU A 115 7.81 15.60 5.97
N GLU A 116 8.08 16.84 5.60
CA GLU A 116 8.29 17.23 4.20
C GLU A 116 9.55 16.62 3.60
N GLU A 117 10.62 16.51 4.39
CA GLU A 117 11.87 15.88 3.95
C GLU A 117 11.68 14.35 3.80
N ALA A 118 10.99 13.73 4.76
CA ALA A 118 10.64 12.32 4.69
C ALA A 118 9.80 12.04 3.44
N ALA A 119 8.74 12.82 3.20
CA ALA A 119 7.88 12.68 2.03
C ALA A 119 8.65 12.86 0.72
N ALA A 120 9.58 13.82 0.65
CA ALA A 120 10.42 14.02 -0.53
C ALA A 120 11.38 12.85 -0.79
N SER A 121 11.95 12.27 0.26
CA SER A 121 12.82 11.09 0.15
C SER A 121 12.03 9.87 -0.34
N VAL A 122 10.86 9.62 0.25
CA VAL A 122 10.00 8.49 -0.15
C VAL A 122 9.47 8.68 -1.57
N ASP A 123 9.11 9.92 -1.97
CA ASP A 123 8.71 10.21 -3.34
C ASP A 123 9.80 9.82 -4.34
N ALA A 124 11.07 10.10 -4.02
CA ALA A 124 12.20 9.68 -4.84
C ALA A 124 12.37 8.16 -4.89
N ASP A 125 12.14 7.46 -3.77
CA ASP A 125 12.24 6.00 -3.69
C ASP A 125 11.13 5.28 -4.47
N TYR A 126 9.96 5.90 -4.60
CA TYR A 126 8.81 5.37 -5.33
C TYR A 126 8.82 5.81 -6.80
N ALA A 127 9.47 6.92 -7.13
CA ALA A 127 9.48 7.48 -8.47
C ALA A 127 10.01 6.48 -9.49
N GLY A 128 9.27 6.32 -10.59
CA GLY A 128 9.65 5.44 -11.70
C GLY A 128 9.46 3.94 -11.45
N LYS A 129 9.02 3.53 -10.26
CA LYS A 129 8.66 2.13 -10.00
C LYS A 129 7.29 1.83 -10.61
N ALA A 130 7.21 0.73 -11.36
CA ALA A 130 5.93 0.19 -11.80
C ALA A 130 5.25 -0.49 -10.62
N MET A 131 4.09 0.03 -10.19
CA MET A 131 3.28 -0.60 -9.16
C MET A 131 2.47 -1.74 -9.77
N ASP A 132 2.76 -2.96 -9.36
CA ASP A 132 2.07 -4.16 -9.83
C ASP A 132 0.72 -4.34 -9.14
N PHE A 133 0.64 -3.89 -7.89
CA PHE A 133 -0.59 -3.94 -7.11
C PHE A 133 -0.61 -2.83 -6.05
N ALA A 134 -1.79 -2.25 -5.85
CA ALA A 134 -2.06 -1.35 -4.74
C ALA A 134 -3.29 -1.83 -3.97
N LEU A 135 -3.13 -2.19 -2.70
CA LEU A 135 -4.25 -2.49 -1.81
C LEU A 135 -4.61 -1.25 -1.02
N MET A 136 -5.82 -0.77 -1.22
CA MET A 136 -6.35 0.40 -0.52
C MET A 136 -7.64 0.04 0.21
N GLY A 137 -7.74 0.44 1.47
CA GLY A 137 -8.98 0.39 2.23
C GLY A 137 -9.86 1.60 1.92
N MET A 138 -11.10 1.55 2.41
CA MET A 138 -12.02 2.68 2.41
C MET A 138 -12.61 2.85 3.80
N GLY A 139 -12.55 4.05 4.36
CA GLY A 139 -13.22 4.40 5.60
C GLY A 139 -14.72 4.60 5.42
N SER A 140 -15.46 4.65 6.52
CA SER A 140 -16.91 4.87 6.52
C SER A 140 -17.32 6.26 6.01
N ASP A 141 -16.40 7.22 6.04
CA ASP A 141 -16.54 8.59 5.51
C ASP A 141 -16.11 8.70 4.04
N GLY A 142 -15.66 7.58 3.44
CA GLY A 142 -15.21 7.49 2.07
C GLY A 142 -13.72 7.82 1.85
N HIS A 143 -12.94 8.08 2.93
CA HIS A 143 -11.50 8.26 2.75
C HIS A 143 -10.83 6.97 2.28
N THR A 144 -9.75 7.12 1.53
CA THR A 144 -8.84 6.03 1.14
C THR A 144 -7.41 6.49 1.36
N ALA A 145 -6.55 5.61 1.90
CA ALA A 145 -5.23 6.01 2.40
C ALA A 145 -5.38 7.23 3.35
N SER A 146 -4.52 8.22 3.22
CA SER A 146 -4.62 9.49 3.97
C SER A 146 -5.37 10.61 3.21
N TRP A 147 -6.21 10.26 2.23
CA TRP A 147 -7.04 11.21 1.47
C TRP A 147 -8.43 11.33 2.10
N PHE A 148 -8.52 12.20 3.08
CA PHE A 148 -9.76 12.48 3.81
C PHE A 148 -10.61 13.49 3.06
N PRO A 149 -11.94 13.27 2.89
CA PRO A 149 -12.83 14.19 2.17
C PRO A 149 -12.84 15.62 2.72
N GLN A 150 -12.52 15.77 4.00
CA GLN A 150 -12.50 17.08 4.69
C GLN A 150 -11.09 17.65 4.84
N SER A 151 -10.06 16.99 4.29
CA SER A 151 -8.70 17.52 4.32
C SER A 151 -8.59 18.76 3.46
N PRO A 152 -7.97 19.85 3.95
CA PRO A 152 -7.69 21.01 3.14
C PRO A 152 -6.72 20.71 1.99
N ASP A 153 -5.95 19.63 2.11
CA ASP A 153 -4.94 19.24 1.14
C ASP A 153 -5.48 18.32 0.03
N LEU A 154 -6.73 17.82 0.14
CA LEU A 154 -7.26 16.81 -0.77
C LEU A 154 -7.21 17.25 -2.24
N ASP A 155 -7.66 18.45 -2.53
CA ASP A 155 -7.67 18.99 -3.91
C ASP A 155 -6.27 19.12 -4.50
N SER A 156 -5.29 19.50 -3.71
CA SER A 156 -3.88 19.57 -4.12
C SER A 156 -3.27 18.18 -4.27
N ALA A 157 -3.60 17.26 -3.36
CA ALA A 157 -3.15 15.87 -3.42
C ALA A 157 -3.62 15.16 -4.70
N LEU A 158 -4.91 15.31 -5.05
CA LEU A 158 -5.49 14.72 -6.26
C LEU A 158 -4.93 15.28 -7.58
N LYS A 159 -4.36 16.49 -7.55
CA LYS A 159 -3.77 17.16 -8.72
C LYS A 159 -2.25 17.07 -8.76
N ASN A 160 -1.64 16.52 -7.71
CA ASN A 160 -0.19 16.44 -7.60
C ASN A 160 0.38 15.43 -8.62
N THR A 161 1.61 15.71 -9.08
CA THR A 161 2.36 14.82 -9.98
C THR A 161 3.37 13.95 -9.24
N ARG A 162 3.57 14.18 -7.93
CA ARG A 162 4.40 13.35 -7.09
C ARG A 162 3.68 12.03 -6.74
N THR A 163 4.45 10.99 -6.56
CA THR A 163 3.94 9.69 -6.13
C THR A 163 3.61 9.69 -4.62
N VAL A 164 4.41 10.42 -3.84
CA VAL A 164 4.22 10.54 -2.40
C VAL A 164 4.27 12.01 -1.98
N ILE A 165 3.33 12.41 -1.13
CA ILE A 165 3.23 13.76 -0.56
C ILE A 165 2.95 13.69 0.94
N ALA A 166 3.34 14.74 1.65
CA ALA A 166 2.83 15.00 2.99
C ALA A 166 1.35 15.42 2.90
N ALA A 167 0.53 14.94 3.81
CA ALA A 167 -0.88 15.27 3.88
C ALA A 167 -1.33 15.45 5.33
N THR A 168 -2.27 16.37 5.53
CA THR A 168 -2.92 16.58 6.83
C THR A 168 -4.17 15.72 6.92
N ALA A 169 -4.27 14.92 7.98
CA ALA A 169 -5.41 14.05 8.24
C ALA A 169 -6.24 14.62 9.40
N PRO A 170 -7.31 15.41 9.16
CA PRO A 170 -8.15 15.97 10.21
C PRO A 170 -8.80 14.84 11.03
N GLY A 171 -8.56 14.84 12.35
CA GLY A 171 -9.15 13.85 13.25
C GLY A 171 -8.48 12.48 13.28
N ALA A 172 -7.43 12.23 12.53
CA ALA A 172 -6.58 11.07 12.73
C ALA A 172 -5.68 11.30 13.95
N ALA A 173 -5.60 10.31 14.84
CA ALA A 173 -4.61 10.30 15.90
C ALA A 173 -3.23 10.03 15.30
N GLY A 174 -2.30 10.93 15.50
CA GLY A 174 -0.94 10.84 15.04
C GLY A 174 -0.33 12.21 14.87
#